data_7491535ddf5ce4579dcd192961acee3a
#
_entry.id   7491535ddf5ce4579dcd192961acee3a
#
_cell.length_a   1.000
_cell.length_b   1.000
_cell.length_c   1.000
_cell.angle_alpha   90.00
_cell.angle_beta   90.00
_cell.angle_gamma   90.00
#
_symmetry.space_group_name_H-M   'P 1'
#
loop_
_entity.id
_entity.type
_entity.pdbx_description
1 polymer ?
#
loop_
_entity_poly.entity_id
_entity_poly.type
_entity_poly.pdbx_seq_one_letter_code
_entity_poly.pdbx_strand_id
1 'polypeptide(L)'
;MKKSIYKENGVIYIAKPDIYNFFDNTIMYDEKYNQIITGSEKEIASLPIDSKQIQVNSSNVTIKSPAKIIDDVAYVPISELSEVYNIKTTYVESKDLVYIDSLDREQKIATLAKDSNIKYKPTNISATLAKAKAGDTLVIANRSDYPVPNGWTRVRTQDGTIGYIKTNKMGKENTIRQTIQSAPKVQGKVSLVWDYYSEYVSAPTRNGKIDGVNAVSPSFFYMSNESTTKVYTNIGEEGKQYVNWAKENNYKVWPMITNSNMSQTSKMLGDYKLRESVINQIVDYITEYNLDGINIDFEGMYETDKDNFSRFLIELRPRLNEIGAVLSVDVTAPDGAPEWSLCYDRYTLGKTADFIMFMAYDQYGVSSTTAGTTAGCDWVETNVKKFLGQEEVSADKLILGIPFYTRIWKEVNGNVTSDVINIGNIDKVIPSNAQKNWDEGLNQYYVEYKKNGVTYKVWIEDEKSIEAKLNLISKYNLGGAAYWEYDRSTESVWKLISEKIGIK
;
A
#
# COMPACT_ATOMS: atom_id res chain seq x y z
N MET A 1 16.26 -32.85 13.07
CA MET A 1 15.78 -31.51 13.44
C MET A 1 16.49 -30.54 12.52
N LYS A 2 15.77 -29.85 11.65
CA LYS A 2 16.38 -28.85 10.72
C LYS A 2 16.97 -27.72 11.55
N LYS A 3 18.23 -27.34 11.32
CA LYS A 3 18.87 -26.27 12.08
C LYS A 3 18.34 -24.92 11.58
N SER A 4 17.91 -24.04 12.47
CA SER A 4 17.51 -22.67 12.14
C SER A 4 18.67 -21.83 11.60
N ILE A 5 19.86 -22.13 12.07
CA ILE A 5 21.09 -21.37 11.75
C ILE A 5 22.20 -22.35 11.43
N TYR A 6 23.03 -21.96 10.48
CA TYR A 6 24.20 -22.69 10.09
C TYR A 6 25.32 -21.70 9.72
N LYS A 7 26.58 -22.06 10.02
CA LYS A 7 27.72 -21.23 9.75
C LYS A 7 28.70 -21.97 8.85
N GLU A 8 29.14 -21.32 7.77
CA GLU A 8 30.13 -21.86 6.87
C GLU A 8 31.08 -20.75 6.42
N ASN A 9 32.39 -20.98 6.52
CA ASN A 9 33.45 -20.03 6.08
C ASN A 9 33.25 -18.59 6.63
N GLY A 10 32.77 -18.46 7.86
CA GLY A 10 32.52 -17.18 8.50
C GLY A 10 31.16 -16.51 8.13
N VAL A 11 30.41 -17.08 7.20
CA VAL A 11 29.08 -16.61 6.80
C VAL A 11 28.01 -17.29 7.63
N ILE A 12 27.05 -16.51 8.11
CA ILE A 12 25.90 -16.99 8.87
C ILE A 12 24.73 -17.16 7.91
N TYR A 13 24.15 -18.35 7.92
CA TYR A 13 22.97 -18.70 7.15
C TYR A 13 21.78 -18.87 8.07
N ILE A 14 20.63 -18.37 7.65
CA ILE A 14 19.35 -18.57 8.33
C ILE A 14 18.38 -19.28 7.40
N ALA A 15 17.65 -20.24 7.95
CA ALA A 15 16.62 -20.95 7.23
C ALA A 15 15.47 -20.01 6.82
N LYS A 16 14.98 -20.13 5.56
CA LYS A 16 13.84 -19.33 5.04
C LYS A 16 12.66 -19.25 6.00
N PRO A 17 12.18 -20.35 6.66
CA PRO A 17 11.08 -20.27 7.61
C PRO A 17 11.33 -19.32 8.79
N ASP A 18 12.57 -19.21 9.26
CA ASP A 18 12.90 -18.32 10.37
C ASP A 18 12.97 -16.85 9.90
N ILE A 19 13.44 -16.62 8.67
CA ILE A 19 13.38 -15.29 8.05
C ILE A 19 11.91 -14.86 7.94
N TYR A 20 11.06 -15.71 7.40
CA TYR A 20 9.62 -15.47 7.28
C TYR A 20 8.96 -15.12 8.62
N ASN A 21 9.29 -15.85 9.68
CA ASN A 21 8.67 -15.69 10.99
C ASN A 21 9.15 -14.46 11.77
N PHE A 22 10.37 -13.98 11.51
CA PHE A 22 11.00 -13.01 12.40
C PHE A 22 11.26 -11.62 11.79
N PHE A 23 11.39 -11.48 10.47
CA PHE A 23 11.71 -10.17 9.89
C PHE A 23 11.35 -9.93 8.42
N ASP A 24 11.08 -10.97 7.62
CA ASP A 24 10.57 -10.81 6.25
C ASP A 24 9.53 -11.88 5.94
N ASN A 25 8.26 -11.59 6.24
CA ASN A 25 7.15 -12.49 5.95
C ASN A 25 6.78 -12.53 4.44
N THR A 26 7.53 -11.80 3.61
CA THR A 26 7.34 -11.81 2.16
C THR A 26 8.37 -12.68 1.43
N ILE A 27 9.37 -13.22 2.14
CA ILE A 27 10.38 -14.10 1.54
C ILE A 27 9.76 -15.30 0.87
N MET A 28 10.12 -15.56 -0.38
CA MET A 28 9.64 -16.72 -1.13
C MET A 28 10.78 -17.47 -1.80
N TYR A 29 10.53 -18.74 -2.12
CA TYR A 29 11.34 -19.51 -3.03
C TYR A 29 10.59 -19.68 -4.33
N ASP A 30 11.18 -19.21 -5.40
CA ASP A 30 10.66 -19.31 -6.76
C ASP A 30 11.24 -20.56 -7.41
N GLU A 31 10.44 -21.60 -7.49
CA GLU A 31 10.84 -22.89 -8.05
C GLU A 31 11.18 -22.80 -9.54
N LYS A 32 10.47 -21.94 -10.29
CA LYS A 32 10.65 -21.81 -11.74
C LYS A 32 12.04 -21.30 -12.10
N TYR A 33 12.56 -20.35 -11.33
CA TYR A 33 13.87 -19.76 -11.57
C TYR A 33 14.92 -20.22 -10.55
N ASN A 34 14.59 -21.17 -9.68
CA ASN A 34 15.46 -21.71 -8.64
C ASN A 34 16.18 -20.61 -7.84
N GLN A 35 15.39 -19.70 -7.29
CA GLN A 35 15.89 -18.52 -6.58
C GLN A 35 15.08 -18.19 -5.33
N ILE A 36 15.69 -17.47 -4.40
CA ILE A 36 15.01 -16.86 -3.28
C ILE A 36 14.77 -15.38 -3.62
N ILE A 37 13.55 -14.90 -3.39
CA ILE A 37 13.23 -13.49 -3.46
C ILE A 37 12.90 -13.03 -2.04
N THR A 38 13.57 -11.98 -1.58
CA THR A 38 13.48 -11.49 -0.21
C THR A 38 13.83 -10.01 -0.15
N GLY A 39 13.38 -9.29 0.87
CA GLY A 39 13.67 -7.86 0.93
C GLY A 39 13.12 -7.14 2.14
N SER A 40 13.11 -5.84 2.01
CA SER A 40 12.55 -4.87 2.96
C SER A 40 11.74 -3.81 2.21
N GLU A 41 11.24 -2.80 2.90
CA GLU A 41 10.60 -1.64 2.24
C GLU A 41 11.57 -0.84 1.33
N LYS A 42 12.89 -1.00 1.52
CA LYS A 42 13.92 -0.24 0.80
C LYS A 42 14.55 -1.01 -0.33
N GLU A 43 14.72 -2.30 -0.18
CA GLU A 43 15.45 -3.13 -1.13
C GLU A 43 14.78 -4.48 -1.31
N ILE A 44 14.77 -4.98 -2.54
CA ILE A 44 14.37 -6.34 -2.92
C ILE A 44 15.57 -7.06 -3.50
N ALA A 45 15.85 -8.27 -3.03
CA ALA A 45 16.95 -9.10 -3.49
C ALA A 45 16.43 -10.39 -4.13
N SER A 46 17.01 -10.74 -5.28
CA SER A 46 16.82 -12.03 -5.95
C SER A 46 18.14 -12.79 -5.86
N LEU A 47 18.10 -13.97 -5.22
CA LEU A 47 19.26 -14.82 -4.96
C LEU A 47 19.08 -16.17 -5.68
N PRO A 48 19.63 -16.33 -6.88
CA PRO A 48 19.68 -17.66 -7.51
C PRO A 48 20.45 -18.63 -6.61
N ILE A 49 19.94 -19.86 -6.45
CA ILE A 49 20.57 -20.88 -5.62
C ILE A 49 21.94 -21.23 -6.18
N ASP A 50 22.91 -21.38 -5.30
CA ASP A 50 24.33 -21.67 -5.59
C ASP A 50 25.06 -20.61 -6.44
N SER A 51 24.45 -19.43 -6.64
CA SER A 51 25.06 -18.29 -7.32
C SER A 51 25.58 -17.23 -6.35
N LYS A 52 26.79 -16.73 -6.60
CA LYS A 52 27.32 -15.54 -5.92
C LYS A 52 26.89 -14.23 -6.57
N GLN A 53 26.33 -14.30 -7.77
CA GLN A 53 25.74 -13.15 -8.43
C GLN A 53 24.29 -13.07 -8.03
N ILE A 54 23.91 -12.00 -7.36
CA ILE A 54 22.54 -11.68 -6.93
C ILE A 54 22.12 -10.37 -7.55
N GLN A 55 20.82 -10.12 -7.58
CA GLN A 55 20.28 -8.83 -7.94
C GLN A 55 19.72 -8.17 -6.69
N VAL A 56 20.04 -6.90 -6.46
CA VAL A 56 19.45 -6.06 -5.42
C VAL A 56 18.88 -4.83 -6.13
N ASN A 57 17.56 -4.65 -6.06
CA ASN A 57 16.81 -3.70 -6.89
C ASN A 57 17.18 -3.88 -8.38
N SER A 58 17.76 -2.87 -9.04
CA SER A 58 18.26 -2.91 -10.43
C SER A 58 19.72 -3.32 -10.56
N SER A 59 20.44 -3.50 -9.45
CA SER A 59 21.90 -3.66 -9.44
C SER A 59 22.30 -5.12 -9.30
N ASN A 60 23.28 -5.56 -10.11
CA ASN A 60 23.95 -6.84 -9.90
C ASN A 60 25.03 -6.71 -8.83
N VAL A 61 24.95 -7.55 -7.81
CA VAL A 61 25.84 -7.56 -6.66
C VAL A 61 26.52 -8.92 -6.52
N THR A 62 27.83 -8.93 -6.22
CA THR A 62 28.56 -10.16 -5.94
C THR A 62 28.70 -10.36 -4.43
N ILE A 63 28.16 -11.47 -3.92
CA ILE A 63 28.26 -11.89 -2.51
C ILE A 63 29.34 -12.98 -2.36
N LYS A 64 29.85 -13.14 -1.13
CA LYS A 64 30.92 -14.12 -0.84
C LYS A 64 30.41 -15.54 -0.89
N SER A 65 29.19 -15.76 -0.44
CA SER A 65 28.60 -17.10 -0.30
C SER A 65 27.16 -17.10 -0.80
N PRO A 66 26.78 -18.06 -1.67
CA PRO A 66 25.45 -18.11 -2.28
C PRO A 66 24.38 -18.58 -1.30
N ALA A 67 23.12 -18.31 -1.62
CA ALA A 67 21.99 -19.02 -1.02
C ALA A 67 22.03 -20.50 -1.38
N LYS A 68 21.56 -21.38 -0.50
CA LYS A 68 21.68 -22.84 -0.65
C LYS A 68 20.36 -23.55 -0.29
N ILE A 69 20.16 -24.74 -0.85
CA ILE A 69 19.17 -25.68 -0.37
C ILE A 69 19.89 -26.83 0.35
N ILE A 70 19.50 -27.08 1.59
CA ILE A 70 20.04 -28.17 2.42
C ILE A 70 18.85 -28.90 3.05
N ASP A 71 18.76 -30.21 2.80
CA ASP A 71 17.64 -31.05 3.28
C ASP A 71 16.26 -30.44 2.97
N ASP A 72 16.05 -30.02 1.72
CA ASP A 72 14.86 -29.35 1.20
C ASP A 72 14.48 -28.03 1.89
N VAL A 73 15.43 -27.40 2.59
CA VAL A 73 15.26 -26.08 3.18
C VAL A 73 16.18 -25.07 2.49
N ALA A 74 15.61 -23.95 2.07
CA ALA A 74 16.40 -22.84 1.57
C ALA A 74 17.03 -22.06 2.73
N TYR A 75 18.34 -21.81 2.60
CA TYR A 75 19.15 -21.03 3.54
C TYR A 75 19.71 -19.78 2.87
N VAL A 76 19.52 -18.66 3.54
CA VAL A 76 19.96 -17.34 3.09
C VAL A 76 21.22 -16.93 3.84
N PRO A 77 22.29 -16.45 3.15
CA PRO A 77 23.50 -15.94 3.81
C PRO A 77 23.24 -14.56 4.44
N ILE A 78 22.56 -14.52 5.58
CA ILE A 78 22.00 -13.32 6.19
C ILE A 78 23.05 -12.24 6.48
N SER A 79 24.29 -12.63 6.78
CA SER A 79 25.38 -11.68 7.01
C SER A 79 25.81 -10.92 5.74
N GLU A 80 25.52 -11.46 4.56
CA GLU A 80 25.76 -10.80 3.27
C GLU A 80 24.58 -9.88 2.85
N LEU A 81 23.40 -10.03 3.49
CA LEU A 81 22.21 -9.24 3.24
C LEU A 81 21.91 -8.22 4.34
N SER A 82 22.92 -7.84 5.12
CA SER A 82 22.76 -6.92 6.24
C SER A 82 22.19 -5.55 5.80
N GLU A 83 22.58 -5.06 4.62
CA GLU A 83 22.10 -3.80 4.04
C GLU A 83 20.65 -3.94 3.56
N VAL A 84 20.33 -5.02 2.82
CA VAL A 84 18.97 -5.30 2.32
C VAL A 84 17.94 -5.26 3.45
N TYR A 85 18.27 -5.85 4.61
CA TYR A 85 17.38 -5.89 5.76
C TYR A 85 17.58 -4.75 6.76
N ASN A 86 18.60 -3.91 6.54
CA ASN A 86 19.02 -2.89 7.50
C ASN A 86 19.19 -3.44 8.93
N ILE A 87 20.04 -4.49 9.04
CA ILE A 87 20.28 -5.24 10.28
C ILE A 87 21.76 -5.33 10.61
N LYS A 88 22.02 -5.65 11.88
CA LYS A 88 23.34 -6.09 12.35
C LYS A 88 23.22 -7.51 12.90
N THR A 89 23.95 -8.43 12.31
CA THR A 89 24.09 -9.80 12.82
C THR A 89 25.31 -9.93 13.73
N THR A 90 25.17 -10.62 14.84
CA THR A 90 26.26 -10.92 15.76
C THR A 90 26.23 -12.41 16.12
N TYR A 91 27.35 -13.09 15.91
CA TYR A 91 27.52 -14.47 16.31
C TYR A 91 28.34 -14.56 17.60
N VAL A 92 27.82 -15.24 18.60
CA VAL A 92 28.48 -15.50 19.88
C VAL A 92 28.95 -16.94 19.89
N GLU A 93 30.24 -17.14 19.59
CA GLU A 93 30.86 -18.45 19.40
C GLU A 93 30.74 -19.34 20.65
N SER A 94 30.94 -18.77 21.85
CA SER A 94 30.85 -19.49 23.12
C SER A 94 29.51 -20.11 23.44
N LYS A 95 28.45 -19.69 22.74
CA LYS A 95 27.04 -20.13 22.95
C LYS A 95 26.39 -20.71 21.70
N ASP A 96 27.11 -20.72 20.58
CA ASP A 96 26.56 -21.04 19.25
C ASP A 96 25.24 -20.29 19.00
N LEU A 97 25.25 -18.99 19.29
CA LEU A 97 24.07 -18.11 19.27
C LEU A 97 24.28 -16.99 18.26
N VAL A 98 23.23 -16.75 17.42
CA VAL A 98 23.14 -15.54 16.61
C VAL A 98 22.04 -14.65 17.19
N TYR A 99 22.32 -13.37 17.33
CA TYR A 99 21.29 -12.37 17.51
C TYR A 99 21.36 -11.31 16.41
N ILE A 100 20.18 -10.77 16.07
CA ILE A 100 20.01 -9.83 14.98
C ILE A 100 19.37 -8.57 15.56
N ASP A 101 20.01 -7.44 15.37
CA ASP A 101 19.49 -6.13 15.72
C ASP A 101 18.99 -5.42 14.46
N SER A 102 17.71 -5.02 14.44
CA SER A 102 17.20 -4.10 13.42
C SER A 102 17.83 -2.73 13.61
N LEU A 103 18.30 -2.11 12.53
CA LEU A 103 18.89 -0.78 12.56
C LEU A 103 17.84 0.33 12.40
N ASP A 104 16.58 0.00 12.08
CA ASP A 104 15.48 0.94 11.96
C ASP A 104 14.73 1.20 13.27
N ARG A 105 14.96 0.38 14.31
CA ARG A 105 14.22 0.46 15.57
C ARG A 105 15.01 1.16 16.66
N GLU A 106 14.30 1.82 17.57
CA GLU A 106 14.89 2.38 18.77
C GLU A 106 15.67 1.30 19.53
N GLN A 107 16.89 1.64 19.95
CA GLN A 107 17.69 0.83 20.87
C GLN A 107 18.12 1.65 22.06
N LYS A 108 17.78 1.16 23.26
CA LYS A 108 18.21 1.70 24.53
C LYS A 108 19.18 0.80 25.22
N ILE A 109 20.12 1.39 25.94
CA ILE A 109 21.05 0.70 26.82
C ILE A 109 21.00 1.31 28.22
N ALA A 110 21.43 0.54 29.21
CA ALA A 110 21.71 1.07 30.53
C ALA A 110 22.98 0.43 31.09
N THR A 111 23.79 1.23 31.78
CA THR A 111 24.95 0.73 32.53
C THR A 111 24.47 0.22 33.89
N LEU A 112 24.93 -0.95 34.29
CA LEU A 112 24.56 -1.54 35.57
C LEU A 112 25.21 -0.76 36.72
N ALA A 113 24.36 -0.31 37.68
CA ALA A 113 24.84 0.45 38.82
C ALA A 113 25.38 -0.44 39.96
N LYS A 114 24.91 -1.69 40.04
CA LYS A 114 25.27 -2.66 41.08
C LYS A 114 25.26 -4.07 40.51
N ASP A 115 26.17 -4.90 40.97
CA ASP A 115 26.18 -6.33 40.61
C ASP A 115 24.81 -6.97 40.72
N SER A 116 24.43 -7.77 39.74
CA SER A 116 23.13 -8.39 39.68
C SER A 116 23.14 -9.70 38.88
N ASN A 117 22.12 -10.52 39.12
CA ASN A 117 21.85 -11.72 38.35
C ASN A 117 20.81 -11.43 37.28
N ILE A 118 21.05 -11.86 36.06
CA ILE A 118 20.06 -11.91 34.98
C ILE A 118 19.20 -13.16 35.19
N LYS A 119 17.91 -12.99 35.41
CA LYS A 119 16.96 -14.04 35.76
C LYS A 119 16.17 -14.55 34.55
N TYR A 120 15.80 -15.81 34.54
CA TYR A 120 14.94 -16.41 33.49
C TYR A 120 13.51 -15.84 33.50
N LYS A 121 12.95 -15.57 34.70
CA LYS A 121 11.64 -14.93 34.88
C LYS A 121 11.80 -13.72 35.80
N PRO A 122 10.91 -12.74 35.75
CA PRO A 122 10.97 -11.52 36.56
C PRO A 122 10.57 -11.81 38.03
N THR A 123 11.27 -12.74 38.68
CA THR A 123 11.08 -13.09 40.10
C THR A 123 12.42 -13.39 40.75
N ASN A 124 12.52 -13.15 42.07
CA ASN A 124 13.76 -13.40 42.82
C ASN A 124 14.16 -14.88 42.88
N ILE A 125 13.18 -15.80 42.89
CA ILE A 125 13.38 -17.24 42.99
C ILE A 125 13.69 -17.91 41.65
N SER A 126 13.59 -17.18 40.55
CA SER A 126 13.85 -17.71 39.21
C SER A 126 15.35 -18.07 39.02
N ALA A 127 15.59 -19.05 38.16
CA ALA A 127 16.95 -19.44 37.77
C ALA A 127 17.77 -18.23 37.28
N THR A 128 19.04 -18.24 37.57
CA THR A 128 20.01 -17.25 37.08
C THR A 128 20.59 -17.72 35.75
N LEU A 129 20.42 -16.90 34.71
CA LEU A 129 20.95 -17.19 33.35
C LEU A 129 22.36 -16.66 33.18
N ALA A 130 22.66 -15.50 33.76
CA ALA A 130 23.97 -14.86 33.73
C ALA A 130 24.20 -13.97 34.95
N LYS A 131 25.43 -13.71 35.27
CA LYS A 131 25.85 -12.70 36.28
C LYS A 131 26.38 -11.48 35.52
N ALA A 132 25.93 -10.29 35.94
CA ALA A 132 26.37 -9.02 35.41
C ALA A 132 26.95 -8.17 36.53
N LYS A 133 28.03 -7.44 36.25
CA LYS A 133 28.77 -6.62 37.22
C LYS A 133 28.39 -5.14 37.08
N ALA A 134 28.59 -4.39 38.13
CA ALA A 134 28.52 -2.92 38.05
C ALA A 134 29.47 -2.42 36.93
N GLY A 135 28.98 -1.52 36.09
CA GLY A 135 29.68 -1.04 34.91
C GLY A 135 29.37 -1.77 33.61
N ASP A 136 28.79 -2.98 33.66
CA ASP A 136 28.37 -3.68 32.42
C ASP A 136 27.24 -2.91 31.72
N THR A 137 27.33 -2.85 30.39
CA THR A 137 26.27 -2.26 29.55
C THR A 137 25.33 -3.34 29.09
N LEU A 138 24.04 -3.13 29.37
CA LEU A 138 22.94 -4.01 28.99
C LEU A 138 22.04 -3.32 27.94
N VAL A 139 21.62 -4.07 26.95
CA VAL A 139 20.58 -3.61 26.00
C VAL A 139 19.22 -3.81 26.64
N ILE A 140 18.38 -2.79 26.59
CA ILE A 140 16.97 -2.88 27.01
C ILE A 140 16.23 -3.65 25.94
N ALA A 141 15.62 -4.79 26.34
CA ALA A 141 14.95 -5.71 25.45
C ALA A 141 13.42 -5.79 25.72
N ASN A 142 12.85 -4.74 26.31
CA ASN A 142 11.40 -4.65 26.52
C ASN A 142 10.67 -4.65 25.18
N ARG A 143 9.49 -5.29 25.16
CA ARG A 143 8.61 -5.36 23.98
C ARG A 143 7.20 -5.04 24.44
N SER A 144 6.44 -4.34 23.60
CA SER A 144 5.04 -3.98 23.90
C SER A 144 4.13 -5.20 24.00
N ASP A 145 4.40 -6.22 23.19
CA ASP A 145 3.67 -7.50 23.17
C ASP A 145 4.09 -8.49 24.30
N TYR A 146 5.09 -8.11 25.10
CA TYR A 146 5.58 -8.92 26.21
C TYR A 146 5.72 -8.09 27.49
N PRO A 147 4.62 -7.87 28.23
CA PRO A 147 4.62 -7.00 29.39
C PRO A 147 5.58 -7.51 30.48
N VAL A 148 6.34 -6.57 31.04
CA VAL A 148 7.28 -6.84 32.12
C VAL A 148 6.69 -6.28 33.43
N PRO A 149 6.63 -7.07 34.52
CA PRO A 149 6.12 -6.59 35.81
C PRO A 149 6.91 -5.38 36.35
N ASN A 150 6.24 -4.50 37.08
CA ASN A 150 6.87 -3.35 37.70
C ASN A 150 8.07 -3.74 38.58
N GLY A 151 9.13 -2.96 38.51
CA GLY A 151 10.38 -3.18 39.23
C GLY A 151 11.33 -4.17 38.55
N TRP A 152 10.96 -4.70 37.37
CA TRP A 152 11.81 -5.53 36.54
C TRP A 152 11.97 -4.91 35.15
N THR A 153 13.13 -5.16 34.53
CA THR A 153 13.45 -4.78 33.15
C THR A 153 13.94 -6.02 32.41
N ARG A 154 13.46 -6.24 31.19
CA ARG A 154 13.98 -7.29 30.32
C ARG A 154 15.20 -6.72 29.62
N VAL A 155 16.30 -7.45 29.68
CA VAL A 155 17.58 -7.01 29.14
C VAL A 155 18.27 -8.10 28.32
N ARG A 156 19.18 -7.66 27.46
CA ARG A 156 20.13 -8.53 26.76
C ARG A 156 21.56 -8.14 27.12
N THR A 157 22.35 -9.09 27.50
CA THR A 157 23.81 -8.93 27.71
C THR A 157 24.55 -8.87 26.39
N GLN A 158 25.83 -8.46 26.40
CA GLN A 158 26.65 -8.43 25.19
C GLN A 158 26.86 -9.83 24.57
N ASP A 159 26.85 -10.88 25.38
CA ASP A 159 26.91 -12.26 24.93
C ASP A 159 25.58 -12.87 24.52
N GLY A 160 24.57 -12.03 24.29
CA GLY A 160 23.24 -12.42 23.75
C GLY A 160 22.30 -13.05 24.78
N THR A 161 22.65 -13.19 26.06
CA THR A 161 21.73 -13.71 27.07
C THR A 161 20.57 -12.75 27.30
N ILE A 162 19.34 -13.19 27.06
CA ILE A 162 18.12 -12.41 27.33
C ILE A 162 17.51 -12.91 28.65
N GLY A 163 17.19 -11.97 29.52
CA GLY A 163 16.55 -12.27 30.81
C GLY A 163 16.06 -11.01 31.50
N TYR A 164 15.81 -11.13 32.80
CA TYR A 164 15.22 -10.07 33.60
C TYR A 164 16.14 -9.62 34.74
N ILE A 165 16.21 -8.33 34.96
CA ILE A 165 16.96 -7.72 36.03
C ILE A 165 16.04 -6.78 36.82
N LYS A 166 16.32 -6.57 38.10
CA LYS A 166 15.64 -5.52 38.88
C LYS A 166 15.99 -4.13 38.36
N THR A 167 15.00 -3.35 38.02
CA THR A 167 15.18 -1.99 37.47
C THR A 167 16.04 -1.10 38.37
N ASN A 168 15.92 -1.22 39.69
CA ASN A 168 16.70 -0.44 40.67
C ASN A 168 18.21 -0.83 40.72
N LYS A 169 18.64 -1.83 39.98
CA LYS A 169 20.05 -2.21 39.79
C LYS A 169 20.67 -1.51 38.59
N MET A 170 19.86 -0.94 37.73
CA MET A 170 20.30 -0.28 36.52
C MET A 170 20.53 1.22 36.79
N GLY A 171 21.46 1.80 36.06
CA GLY A 171 21.64 3.25 35.96
C GLY A 171 20.65 3.88 34.98
N LYS A 172 20.94 5.11 34.58
CA LYS A 172 20.10 5.84 33.62
C LYS A 172 20.10 5.13 32.26
N GLU A 173 18.92 5.02 31.69
CA GLU A 173 18.75 4.56 30.30
C GLU A 173 19.21 5.64 29.32
N ASN A 174 19.91 5.22 28.27
CA ASN A 174 20.34 6.08 27.18
C ASN A 174 19.87 5.46 25.85
N THR A 175 19.25 6.26 24.99
CA THR A 175 18.92 5.84 23.63
C THR A 175 20.18 5.97 22.76
N ILE A 176 20.66 4.86 22.21
CA ILE A 176 21.82 4.83 21.30
C ILE A 176 21.42 4.81 19.83
N ARG A 177 20.14 4.55 19.54
CA ARG A 177 19.54 4.61 18.22
C ARG A 177 18.09 5.01 18.35
N GLN A 178 17.65 5.95 17.50
CA GLN A 178 16.24 6.32 17.34
C GLN A 178 15.59 5.43 16.30
N THR A 179 14.26 5.29 16.37
CA THR A 179 13.49 4.72 15.29
C THR A 179 13.61 5.64 14.07
N ILE A 180 14.00 5.09 12.93
CA ILE A 180 13.99 5.82 11.67
C ILE A 180 12.54 5.85 11.19
N GLN A 181 11.94 7.04 11.21
CA GLN A 181 10.68 7.28 10.53
C GLN A 181 11.01 7.90 9.17
N SER A 182 10.59 7.24 8.10
CA SER A 182 10.60 7.87 6.78
C SER A 182 9.65 9.07 6.82
N ALA A 183 10.11 10.21 6.30
CA ALA A 183 9.23 11.35 6.13
C ALA A 183 8.08 10.96 5.19
N PRO A 184 6.83 11.39 5.48
CA PRO A 184 5.73 11.13 4.58
C PRO A 184 6.02 11.76 3.21
N LYS A 185 5.82 11.01 2.14
CA LYS A 185 6.05 11.49 0.76
C LYS A 185 5.08 12.61 0.37
N VAL A 186 3.95 12.70 1.06
CA VAL A 186 2.95 13.77 0.90
C VAL A 186 2.70 14.41 2.26
N GLN A 187 2.68 15.74 2.30
CA GLN A 187 2.36 16.53 3.47
C GLN A 187 0.85 16.78 3.55
N GLY A 188 0.23 16.44 4.69
CA GLY A 188 -1.20 16.65 4.89
C GLY A 188 -2.09 15.63 4.20
N LYS A 189 -3.32 16.03 3.86
CA LYS A 189 -4.29 15.17 3.14
C LYS A 189 -3.98 15.14 1.65
N VAL A 190 -4.20 13.97 1.04
CA VAL A 190 -4.23 13.82 -0.41
C VAL A 190 -5.57 14.30 -0.95
N SER A 191 -5.55 15.09 -2.00
CA SER A 191 -6.72 15.46 -2.79
C SER A 191 -6.35 15.28 -4.25
N LEU A 192 -6.71 14.11 -4.78
CA LEU A 192 -6.30 13.67 -6.10
C LEU A 192 -7.47 13.75 -7.07
N VAL A 193 -7.23 14.17 -8.30
CA VAL A 193 -8.20 14.00 -9.38
C VAL A 193 -7.66 13.01 -10.41
N TRP A 194 -8.46 11.99 -10.71
CA TRP A 194 -8.23 11.17 -11.90
C TRP A 194 -8.62 11.97 -13.13
N ASP A 195 -7.75 11.93 -14.13
CA ASP A 195 -7.95 12.59 -15.42
C ASP A 195 -7.89 11.53 -16.52
N TYR A 196 -9.07 10.96 -16.80
CA TYR A 196 -9.21 9.82 -17.69
C TYR A 196 -9.45 10.27 -19.14
N TYR A 197 -8.70 9.66 -20.03
CA TYR A 197 -8.92 9.73 -21.47
C TYR A 197 -8.46 8.39 -22.09
N SER A 198 -9.04 8.07 -23.25
CA SER A 198 -8.81 6.77 -23.90
C SER A 198 -7.34 6.52 -24.22
N GLU A 199 -6.92 5.27 -24.19
CA GLU A 199 -5.57 4.79 -24.52
C GLU A 199 -5.01 5.32 -25.86
N TYR A 200 -5.88 5.64 -26.79
CA TYR A 200 -5.51 6.11 -28.15
C TYR A 200 -5.71 7.62 -28.33
N VAL A 201 -5.94 8.36 -27.27
CA VAL A 201 -6.18 9.79 -27.30
C VAL A 201 -5.02 10.49 -26.60
N SER A 202 -4.56 11.60 -27.16
CA SER A 202 -3.55 12.45 -26.53
C SER A 202 -4.07 13.05 -25.22
N ALA A 203 -3.14 13.36 -24.30
CA ALA A 203 -3.47 14.06 -23.07
C ALA A 203 -4.20 15.37 -23.34
N PRO A 204 -5.26 15.70 -22.59
CA PRO A 204 -5.97 16.94 -22.76
C PRO A 204 -5.11 18.14 -22.33
N THR A 205 -5.29 19.28 -22.99
CA THR A 205 -4.71 20.53 -22.53
C THR A 205 -5.44 20.98 -21.26
N ARG A 206 -4.68 21.18 -20.18
CA ARG A 206 -5.19 21.72 -18.92
C ARG A 206 -4.61 23.11 -18.68
N ASN A 207 -5.41 24.00 -18.09
CA ASN A 207 -5.01 25.38 -17.83
C ASN A 207 -5.50 25.82 -16.45
N GLY A 208 -4.72 26.68 -15.80
CA GLY A 208 -5.07 27.21 -14.49
C GLY A 208 -4.96 26.19 -13.36
N LYS A 209 -5.36 26.61 -12.18
CA LYS A 209 -5.34 25.82 -10.96
C LYS A 209 -6.72 25.21 -10.68
N ILE A 210 -6.75 24.00 -10.18
CA ILE A 210 -7.95 23.31 -9.67
C ILE A 210 -8.01 23.54 -8.17
N ASP A 211 -9.05 24.18 -7.67
CA ASP A 211 -9.19 24.45 -6.23
C ASP A 211 -9.28 23.14 -5.42
N GLY A 212 -8.55 23.08 -4.34
CA GLY A 212 -8.60 21.95 -3.42
C GLY A 212 -7.90 20.67 -3.88
N VAL A 213 -7.13 20.70 -4.99
CA VAL A 213 -6.37 19.55 -5.52
C VAL A 213 -4.87 19.73 -5.29
N ASN A 214 -4.17 18.65 -4.92
CA ASN A 214 -2.71 18.63 -4.79
C ASN A 214 -2.04 17.46 -5.53
N ALA A 215 -2.83 16.57 -6.13
CA ALA A 215 -2.32 15.50 -6.97
C ALA A 215 -3.22 15.27 -8.17
N VAL A 216 -2.64 14.87 -9.30
CA VAL A 216 -3.35 14.49 -10.52
C VAL A 216 -2.91 13.11 -10.98
N SER A 217 -3.86 12.32 -11.47
CA SER A 217 -3.63 10.96 -11.98
C SER A 217 -4.14 10.83 -13.41
N PRO A 218 -3.35 11.28 -14.41
CA PRO A 218 -3.71 11.11 -15.82
C PRO A 218 -3.58 9.64 -16.24
N SER A 219 -4.41 9.19 -17.18
CA SER A 219 -4.36 7.81 -17.74
C SER A 219 -3.22 7.64 -18.76
N PHE A 220 -1.97 7.78 -18.30
CA PHE A 220 -0.78 7.75 -19.17
C PHE A 220 -0.33 6.35 -19.56
N PHE A 221 -0.60 5.34 -18.75
CA PHE A 221 -0.05 4.01 -18.93
C PHE A 221 -1.13 2.94 -18.98
N TYR A 222 -0.88 1.92 -19.77
CA TYR A 222 -1.73 0.74 -19.83
C TYR A 222 -0.95 -0.50 -20.23
N MET A 223 -1.36 -1.65 -19.69
CA MET A 223 -0.81 -2.93 -20.07
C MET A 223 -1.39 -3.37 -21.41
N SER A 224 -0.54 -3.88 -22.30
CA SER A 224 -0.98 -4.37 -23.60
C SER A 224 -1.86 -5.61 -23.53
N ASN A 225 -2.91 -5.67 -24.35
CA ASN A 225 -3.64 -6.90 -24.60
C ASN A 225 -2.88 -7.90 -25.52
N GLU A 226 -1.82 -7.44 -26.18
CA GLU A 226 -1.02 -8.22 -27.13
C GLU A 226 0.26 -8.77 -26.51
N SER A 227 0.66 -8.27 -25.35
CA SER A 227 1.92 -8.63 -24.67
C SER A 227 1.74 -8.66 -23.16
N THR A 228 2.26 -9.72 -22.53
CA THR A 228 2.25 -9.87 -21.05
C THR A 228 3.24 -8.96 -20.33
N THR A 229 4.14 -8.28 -21.04
CA THR A 229 5.21 -7.51 -20.42
C THR A 229 5.29 -6.06 -20.88
N LYS A 230 4.57 -5.68 -21.94
CA LYS A 230 4.70 -4.35 -22.50
C LYS A 230 3.75 -3.37 -21.82
N VAL A 231 4.32 -2.33 -21.22
CA VAL A 231 3.60 -1.15 -20.77
C VAL A 231 3.62 -0.13 -21.91
N TYR A 232 2.42 0.25 -22.38
CA TYR A 232 2.27 1.32 -23.35
C TYR A 232 2.08 2.66 -22.63
N THR A 233 2.50 3.72 -23.31
CA THR A 233 2.26 5.09 -22.89
C THR A 233 1.71 5.93 -24.02
N ASN A 234 0.80 6.85 -23.70
CA ASN A 234 0.26 7.86 -24.59
C ASN A 234 0.74 9.27 -24.23
N ILE A 235 1.84 9.38 -23.45
CA ILE A 235 2.32 10.69 -22.98
C ILE A 235 2.58 11.67 -24.14
N GLY A 236 3.35 11.30 -25.16
CA GLY A 236 3.64 12.18 -26.27
C GLY A 236 4.09 13.59 -25.86
N GLU A 237 3.97 14.56 -26.74
CA GLU A 237 4.27 15.97 -26.43
C GLU A 237 3.16 16.61 -25.57
N GLU A 238 1.91 16.24 -25.79
CA GLU A 238 0.75 16.73 -25.02
C GLU A 238 0.83 16.26 -23.57
N GLY A 239 1.24 15.02 -23.32
CA GLY A 239 1.44 14.51 -21.96
C GLY A 239 2.59 15.20 -21.24
N LYS A 240 3.68 15.54 -21.93
CA LYS A 240 4.76 16.36 -21.34
C LYS A 240 4.27 17.76 -20.98
N GLN A 241 3.43 18.38 -21.82
CA GLN A 241 2.81 19.67 -21.52
C GLN A 241 1.88 19.55 -20.30
N TYR A 242 1.13 18.46 -20.20
CA TYR A 242 0.29 18.15 -19.02
C TYR A 242 1.15 18.06 -17.74
N VAL A 243 2.25 17.32 -17.77
CA VAL A 243 3.18 17.21 -16.61
C VAL A 243 3.75 18.58 -16.24
N ASN A 244 4.12 19.41 -17.22
CA ASN A 244 4.60 20.78 -16.96
C ASN A 244 3.52 21.65 -16.31
N TRP A 245 2.28 21.64 -16.85
CA TRP A 245 1.15 22.32 -16.23
C TRP A 245 0.91 21.88 -14.78
N ALA A 246 0.94 20.57 -14.52
CA ALA A 246 0.74 20.04 -13.18
C ALA A 246 1.82 20.55 -12.20
N LYS A 247 3.08 20.54 -12.61
CA LYS A 247 4.20 21.03 -11.80
C LYS A 247 4.20 22.53 -11.57
N GLU A 248 3.83 23.32 -12.57
CA GLU A 248 3.67 24.77 -12.45
C GLU A 248 2.57 25.15 -11.42
N ASN A 249 1.57 24.26 -11.25
CA ASN A 249 0.52 24.40 -10.25
C ASN A 249 0.83 23.68 -8.92
N ASN A 250 2.04 23.15 -8.75
CA ASN A 250 2.51 22.39 -7.58
C ASN A 250 1.73 21.10 -7.33
N TYR A 251 1.18 20.46 -8.35
CA TYR A 251 0.55 19.16 -8.25
C TYR A 251 1.58 18.05 -8.29
N LYS A 252 1.35 17.02 -7.51
CA LYS A 252 1.99 15.72 -7.65
C LYS A 252 1.36 14.98 -8.84
N VAL A 253 2.20 14.34 -9.65
CA VAL A 253 1.74 13.59 -10.83
C VAL A 253 1.96 12.11 -10.58
N TRP A 254 0.86 11.39 -10.32
CA TRP A 254 0.83 9.92 -10.12
C TRP A 254 -0.01 9.29 -11.22
N PRO A 255 0.53 9.11 -12.43
CA PRO A 255 -0.25 8.58 -13.54
C PRO A 255 -0.85 7.23 -13.21
N MET A 256 -2.04 7.00 -13.73
CA MET A 256 -2.71 5.73 -13.70
C MET A 256 -2.07 4.75 -14.67
N ILE A 257 -1.90 3.49 -14.25
CA ILE A 257 -1.61 2.35 -15.10
C ILE A 257 -2.73 1.34 -14.95
N THR A 258 -3.39 1.02 -16.05
CA THR A 258 -4.45 0.01 -16.12
C THR A 258 -3.90 -1.34 -16.57
N ASN A 259 -4.53 -2.45 -16.11
CA ASN A 259 -4.16 -3.78 -16.57
C ASN A 259 -4.73 -4.10 -17.95
N SER A 260 -4.20 -5.16 -18.55
CA SER A 260 -4.74 -5.78 -19.75
C SER A 260 -5.97 -6.67 -19.40
N ASN A 261 -6.37 -7.56 -20.32
CA ASN A 261 -7.38 -8.58 -20.01
C ASN A 261 -6.92 -9.52 -18.88
N MET A 262 -7.88 -10.14 -18.17
CA MET A 262 -7.63 -11.02 -17.01
C MET A 262 -6.56 -12.09 -17.28
N SER A 263 -6.58 -12.75 -18.44
CA SER A 263 -5.63 -13.83 -18.78
C SER A 263 -4.19 -13.32 -18.92
N GLN A 264 -3.98 -12.17 -19.56
CA GLN A 264 -2.65 -11.58 -19.71
C GLN A 264 -2.14 -11.05 -18.39
N THR A 265 -3.02 -10.39 -17.62
CA THR A 265 -2.71 -9.91 -16.27
C THR A 265 -2.30 -11.07 -15.36
N SER A 266 -3.05 -12.18 -15.35
CA SER A 266 -2.74 -13.37 -14.56
C SER A 266 -1.39 -13.97 -14.92
N LYS A 267 -1.07 -14.08 -16.22
CA LYS A 267 0.25 -14.56 -16.68
C LYS A 267 1.39 -13.64 -16.18
N MET A 268 1.22 -12.34 -16.28
CA MET A 268 2.22 -11.36 -15.84
C MET A 268 2.42 -11.46 -14.32
N LEU A 269 1.35 -11.47 -13.57
CA LEU A 269 1.40 -11.55 -12.10
C LEU A 269 1.98 -12.87 -11.60
N GLY A 270 1.73 -13.98 -12.30
CA GLY A 270 2.20 -15.31 -11.90
C GLY A 270 3.68 -15.61 -12.18
N ASP A 271 4.41 -14.71 -12.86
CA ASP A 271 5.79 -14.97 -13.27
C ASP A 271 6.75 -13.84 -12.82
N TYR A 272 7.80 -14.20 -12.08
CA TYR A 272 8.77 -13.23 -11.56
C TYR A 272 9.38 -12.36 -12.68
N LYS A 273 9.87 -12.95 -13.76
CA LYS A 273 10.53 -12.17 -14.83
C LYS A 273 9.58 -11.28 -15.60
N LEU A 274 8.31 -11.70 -15.74
CA LEU A 274 7.30 -10.85 -16.35
C LEU A 274 6.96 -9.67 -15.45
N ARG A 275 6.78 -9.90 -14.12
CA ARG A 275 6.62 -8.81 -13.15
C ARG A 275 7.83 -7.87 -13.16
N GLU A 276 9.05 -8.41 -13.09
CA GLU A 276 10.28 -7.63 -13.12
C GLU A 276 10.37 -6.74 -14.37
N SER A 277 10.03 -7.28 -15.53
CA SER A 277 10.01 -6.51 -16.78
C SER A 277 9.03 -5.33 -16.74
N VAL A 278 7.83 -5.54 -16.19
CA VAL A 278 6.84 -4.46 -16.03
C VAL A 278 7.29 -3.42 -14.99
N ILE A 279 7.83 -3.87 -13.87
CA ILE A 279 8.37 -3.00 -12.82
C ILE A 279 9.48 -2.10 -13.36
N ASN A 280 10.41 -2.66 -14.15
CA ASN A 280 11.49 -1.87 -14.76
C ASN A 280 10.94 -0.77 -15.65
N GLN A 281 9.96 -1.07 -16.53
CA GLN A 281 9.34 -0.08 -17.40
C GLN A 281 8.62 1.02 -16.61
N ILE A 282 7.90 0.67 -15.52
CA ILE A 282 7.25 1.66 -14.65
C ILE A 282 8.29 2.62 -14.06
N VAL A 283 9.39 2.09 -13.51
CA VAL A 283 10.47 2.89 -12.91
C VAL A 283 11.16 3.77 -13.95
N ASP A 284 11.41 3.24 -15.14
CA ASP A 284 12.01 3.96 -16.24
C ASP A 284 11.12 5.13 -16.68
N TYR A 285 9.81 4.92 -16.86
CA TYR A 285 8.87 5.98 -17.22
C TYR A 285 8.73 7.06 -16.14
N ILE A 286 8.67 6.67 -14.86
CA ILE A 286 8.62 7.65 -13.75
C ILE A 286 9.86 8.55 -13.80
N THR A 287 11.03 7.97 -14.06
CA THR A 287 12.30 8.69 -14.15
C THR A 287 12.38 9.55 -15.40
N GLU A 288 12.03 8.98 -16.56
CA GLU A 288 12.08 9.66 -17.87
C GLU A 288 11.19 10.89 -17.91
N TYR A 289 9.95 10.77 -17.40
CA TYR A 289 8.96 11.85 -17.44
C TYR A 289 8.93 12.68 -16.14
N ASN A 290 9.88 12.45 -15.22
CA ASN A 290 9.98 13.17 -13.94
C ASN A 290 8.64 13.19 -13.17
N LEU A 291 8.04 12.01 -13.00
CA LEU A 291 6.78 11.83 -12.31
C LEU A 291 7.02 11.69 -10.79
N ASP A 292 5.98 11.92 -9.96
CA ASP A 292 6.10 11.86 -8.51
C ASP A 292 5.65 10.49 -7.94
N GLY A 293 5.09 9.62 -8.77
CA GLY A 293 4.59 8.30 -8.36
C GLY A 293 3.86 7.57 -9.46
N ILE A 294 3.17 6.51 -9.05
CA ILE A 294 2.30 5.70 -9.92
C ILE A 294 1.02 5.35 -9.17
N ASN A 295 -0.10 5.30 -9.88
CA ASN A 295 -1.38 4.82 -9.41
C ASN A 295 -1.71 3.51 -10.15
N ILE A 296 -1.70 2.40 -9.42
CA ILE A 296 -1.97 1.07 -9.97
C ILE A 296 -3.48 0.85 -9.94
N ASP A 297 -4.08 0.83 -11.14
CA ASP A 297 -5.50 0.62 -11.37
C ASP A 297 -5.72 -0.70 -12.10
N PHE A 298 -5.45 -1.81 -11.41
CA PHE A 298 -5.66 -3.16 -11.94
C PHE A 298 -7.01 -3.68 -11.47
N GLU A 299 -7.94 -3.78 -12.40
CA GLU A 299 -9.31 -4.19 -12.16
C GLU A 299 -9.66 -5.49 -12.89
N GLY A 300 -10.73 -6.17 -12.46
CA GLY A 300 -11.22 -7.38 -13.13
C GLY A 300 -10.16 -8.48 -13.21
N MET A 301 -9.53 -8.81 -12.08
CA MET A 301 -8.53 -9.88 -11.97
C MET A 301 -9.17 -11.17 -11.45
N TYR A 302 -8.56 -12.32 -11.68
CA TYR A 302 -9.01 -13.56 -11.05
C TYR A 302 -8.78 -13.52 -9.54
N GLU A 303 -9.70 -14.08 -8.76
CA GLU A 303 -9.51 -14.24 -7.29
C GLU A 303 -8.21 -14.98 -6.96
N THR A 304 -7.82 -15.92 -7.80
CA THR A 304 -6.57 -16.70 -7.66
C THR A 304 -5.30 -15.88 -7.84
N ASP A 305 -5.39 -14.67 -8.40
CA ASP A 305 -4.25 -13.77 -8.59
C ASP A 305 -3.98 -12.86 -7.39
N LYS A 306 -4.81 -12.92 -6.35
CA LYS A 306 -4.73 -12.08 -5.16
C LYS A 306 -3.32 -12.00 -4.54
N ASP A 307 -2.71 -13.16 -4.32
CA ASP A 307 -1.37 -13.24 -3.72
C ASP A 307 -0.29 -12.76 -4.70
N ASN A 308 -0.45 -13.05 -5.99
CA ASN A 308 0.45 -12.61 -7.04
C ASN A 308 0.38 -11.10 -7.28
N PHE A 309 -0.80 -10.50 -7.17
CA PHE A 309 -0.96 -9.04 -7.22
C PHE A 309 -0.29 -8.36 -6.03
N SER A 310 -0.50 -8.89 -4.82
CA SER A 310 0.21 -8.44 -3.64
C SER A 310 1.73 -8.55 -3.82
N ARG A 311 2.20 -9.65 -4.40
CA ARG A 311 3.61 -9.89 -4.70
C ARG A 311 4.18 -8.88 -5.69
N PHE A 312 3.45 -8.53 -6.73
CA PHE A 312 3.85 -7.50 -7.68
C PHE A 312 4.11 -6.15 -6.98
N LEU A 313 3.23 -5.74 -6.07
CA LEU A 313 3.41 -4.49 -5.33
C LEU A 313 4.55 -4.55 -4.30
N ILE A 314 4.74 -5.70 -3.64
CA ILE A 314 5.88 -5.93 -2.74
C ILE A 314 7.21 -5.80 -3.50
N GLU A 315 7.28 -6.29 -4.74
CA GLU A 315 8.46 -6.17 -5.60
C GLU A 315 8.64 -4.76 -6.18
N LEU A 316 7.55 -4.06 -6.48
CA LEU A 316 7.56 -2.69 -6.99
C LEU A 316 7.96 -1.66 -5.91
N ARG A 317 7.49 -1.84 -4.68
CA ARG A 317 7.65 -0.86 -3.59
C ARG A 317 9.09 -0.40 -3.36
N PRO A 318 10.09 -1.29 -3.16
CA PRO A 318 11.48 -0.89 -2.94
C PRO A 318 12.06 -0.11 -4.12
N ARG A 319 11.67 -0.48 -5.35
CA ARG A 319 12.11 0.17 -6.59
C ARG A 319 11.61 1.62 -6.69
N LEU A 320 10.37 1.86 -6.27
CA LEU A 320 9.80 3.22 -6.18
C LEU A 320 10.42 4.03 -5.04
N ASN A 321 10.74 3.38 -3.92
CA ASN A 321 11.42 4.04 -2.81
C ASN A 321 12.83 4.52 -3.17
N GLU A 322 13.55 3.77 -4.00
CA GLU A 322 14.88 4.14 -4.50
C GLU A 322 14.87 5.48 -5.23
N ILE A 323 13.79 5.78 -5.96
CA ILE A 323 13.61 7.04 -6.72
C ILE A 323 12.68 8.04 -6.01
N GLY A 324 12.25 7.78 -4.79
CA GLY A 324 11.38 8.66 -3.99
C GLY A 324 9.95 8.78 -4.49
N ALA A 325 9.49 7.86 -5.37
CA ALA A 325 8.17 7.87 -5.97
C ALA A 325 7.09 7.27 -5.05
N VAL A 326 5.85 7.79 -5.18
CA VAL A 326 4.66 7.30 -4.46
C VAL A 326 4.09 6.05 -5.14
N LEU A 327 3.65 5.09 -4.34
CA LEU A 327 2.83 3.95 -4.78
C LEU A 327 1.41 4.11 -4.24
N SER A 328 0.44 4.32 -5.12
CA SER A 328 -0.99 4.24 -4.79
C SER A 328 -1.66 3.11 -5.56
N VAL A 329 -2.71 2.53 -4.99
CA VAL A 329 -3.40 1.37 -5.56
C VAL A 329 -4.90 1.58 -5.46
N ASP A 330 -5.58 1.46 -6.59
CA ASP A 330 -7.03 1.53 -6.66
C ASP A 330 -7.63 0.18 -6.28
N VAL A 331 -8.65 0.19 -5.45
CA VAL A 331 -9.35 -1.01 -5.00
C VAL A 331 -10.86 -0.76 -4.88
N THR A 332 -11.63 -1.79 -5.16
CA THR A 332 -13.09 -1.76 -5.01
C THR A 332 -13.53 -2.03 -3.57
N ALA A 333 -14.82 -1.91 -3.30
CA ALA A 333 -15.42 -2.26 -2.01
C ALA A 333 -15.16 -3.73 -1.62
N PRO A 334 -14.94 -4.04 -0.32
CA PRO A 334 -14.84 -5.42 0.17
C PRO A 334 -16.23 -6.06 0.28
N ASP A 335 -16.83 -6.38 -0.87
CA ASP A 335 -18.20 -6.91 -1.02
C ASP A 335 -18.27 -8.41 -1.33
N GLY A 336 -17.12 -9.06 -1.59
CA GLY A 336 -17.01 -10.49 -1.86
C GLY A 336 -17.20 -10.90 -3.32
N ALA A 337 -17.28 -9.97 -4.26
CA ALA A 337 -17.30 -10.30 -5.69
C ALA A 337 -15.95 -10.90 -6.13
N PRO A 338 -15.92 -12.10 -6.78
CA PRO A 338 -14.66 -12.81 -7.06
C PRO A 338 -13.64 -11.99 -7.85
N GLU A 339 -14.05 -11.37 -8.95
CA GLU A 339 -13.16 -10.69 -9.89
C GLU A 339 -12.98 -9.21 -9.61
N TRP A 340 -13.82 -8.63 -8.73
CA TRP A 340 -13.84 -7.20 -8.40
C TRP A 340 -13.50 -6.90 -6.95
N SER A 341 -13.49 -7.91 -6.08
CA SER A 341 -13.25 -7.69 -4.65
C SER A 341 -12.27 -8.71 -4.07
N LEU A 342 -12.51 -10.02 -4.28
CA LEU A 342 -11.68 -11.07 -3.70
C LEU A 342 -10.29 -11.19 -4.33
N CYS A 343 -10.07 -10.56 -5.48
CA CYS A 343 -8.75 -10.43 -6.11
C CYS A 343 -7.79 -9.48 -5.37
N TYR A 344 -8.25 -8.77 -4.33
CA TYR A 344 -7.42 -7.87 -3.52
C TYR A 344 -7.20 -8.39 -2.11
N ASP A 345 -5.96 -8.55 -1.69
CA ASP A 345 -5.56 -8.66 -0.29
C ASP A 345 -5.31 -7.26 0.28
N ARG A 346 -6.37 -6.57 0.69
CA ARG A 346 -6.33 -5.17 1.15
C ARG A 346 -5.45 -4.96 2.37
N TYR A 347 -5.32 -5.99 3.22
CA TYR A 347 -4.39 -5.95 4.35
C TYR A 347 -2.94 -5.81 3.87
N THR A 348 -2.49 -6.71 3.00
CA THR A 348 -1.12 -6.68 2.45
C THR A 348 -0.89 -5.44 1.60
N LEU A 349 -1.88 -5.03 0.77
CA LEU A 349 -1.81 -3.80 -0.01
C LEU A 349 -1.64 -2.57 0.88
N GLY A 350 -2.42 -2.46 1.97
CA GLY A 350 -2.34 -1.38 2.95
C GLY A 350 -1.00 -1.31 3.70
N LYS A 351 -0.32 -2.45 3.89
CA LYS A 351 1.05 -2.46 4.45
C LYS A 351 2.09 -2.04 3.41
N THR A 352 1.87 -2.36 2.13
CA THR A 352 2.85 -2.19 1.07
C THR A 352 2.78 -0.81 0.39
N ALA A 353 1.59 -0.33 0.04
CA ALA A 353 1.41 0.93 -0.66
C ALA A 353 1.53 2.15 0.27
N ASP A 354 1.80 3.34 -0.30
CA ASP A 354 1.68 4.61 0.40
C ASP A 354 0.22 4.96 0.62
N PHE A 355 -0.64 4.72 -0.38
CA PHE A 355 -2.07 4.99 -0.34
C PHE A 355 -2.90 3.89 -0.98
N ILE A 356 -4.06 3.64 -0.39
CA ILE A 356 -5.12 2.78 -0.92
C ILE A 356 -6.26 3.69 -1.35
N MET A 357 -6.54 3.72 -2.65
CA MET A 357 -7.64 4.50 -3.22
C MET A 357 -8.89 3.62 -3.25
N PHE A 358 -9.79 3.83 -2.31
CA PHE A 358 -11.06 3.12 -2.31
C PHE A 358 -12.00 3.74 -3.33
N MET A 359 -12.26 3.08 -4.43
CA MET A 359 -13.26 3.45 -5.44
C MET A 359 -14.66 3.29 -4.85
N ALA A 360 -15.12 4.31 -4.08
CA ALA A 360 -16.39 4.27 -3.36
C ALA A 360 -17.57 4.65 -4.26
N TYR A 361 -17.67 4.02 -5.42
CA TYR A 361 -18.71 4.22 -6.42
C TYR A 361 -19.05 2.92 -7.15
N ASP A 362 -19.98 3.01 -8.12
CA ASP A 362 -20.59 1.87 -8.82
C ASP A 362 -21.20 0.82 -7.88
N GLN A 363 -21.78 1.28 -6.74
CA GLN A 363 -22.58 0.43 -5.85
C GLN A 363 -23.65 -0.33 -6.65
N TYR A 364 -24.29 0.36 -7.60
CA TYR A 364 -25.06 -0.24 -8.68
C TYR A 364 -24.44 0.21 -10.00
N GLY A 365 -23.64 -0.67 -10.60
CA GLY A 365 -22.89 -0.42 -11.85
C GLY A 365 -23.73 -0.68 -13.10
N VAL A 366 -23.10 -0.53 -14.27
CA VAL A 366 -23.75 -0.66 -15.58
C VAL A 366 -24.38 -2.04 -15.82
N SER A 367 -23.85 -3.09 -15.24
CA SER A 367 -24.36 -4.46 -15.34
C SER A 367 -25.47 -4.80 -14.37
N SER A 368 -25.87 -3.86 -13.49
CA SER A 368 -26.93 -4.11 -12.52
C SER A 368 -28.29 -4.30 -13.21
N THR A 369 -28.98 -5.37 -12.82
CA THR A 369 -30.36 -5.66 -13.25
C THR A 369 -31.41 -4.92 -12.42
N THR A 370 -30.97 -4.17 -11.40
CA THR A 370 -31.81 -3.39 -10.50
C THR A 370 -31.32 -1.96 -10.47
N ALA A 371 -32.25 -1.00 -10.57
CA ALA A 371 -31.92 0.41 -10.42
C ALA A 371 -31.50 0.73 -8.97
N GLY A 372 -30.43 1.50 -8.82
CA GLY A 372 -29.89 1.88 -7.51
C GLY A 372 -28.94 3.07 -7.58
N THR A 373 -28.46 3.50 -6.41
CA THR A 373 -27.52 4.62 -6.30
C THR A 373 -26.11 4.25 -6.78
N THR A 374 -25.40 5.22 -7.34
CA THR A 374 -23.99 5.07 -7.70
C THR A 374 -23.11 4.98 -6.44
N ALA A 375 -23.42 5.76 -5.39
CA ALA A 375 -22.61 5.82 -4.16
C ALA A 375 -23.45 6.36 -2.98
N GLY A 376 -24.32 5.54 -2.40
CA GLY A 376 -25.06 5.88 -1.18
C GLY A 376 -24.11 6.09 0.00
N CYS A 377 -24.31 7.17 0.77
CA CYS A 377 -23.39 7.54 1.84
C CYS A 377 -23.30 6.48 2.95
N ASP A 378 -24.40 5.77 3.24
CA ASP A 378 -24.45 4.63 4.18
C ASP A 378 -23.59 3.44 3.73
N TRP A 379 -23.66 3.10 2.43
CA TRP A 379 -22.82 2.07 1.84
C TRP A 379 -21.35 2.49 1.83
N VAL A 380 -21.04 3.73 1.47
CA VAL A 380 -19.69 4.28 1.49
C VAL A 380 -19.12 4.20 2.91
N GLU A 381 -19.85 4.69 3.92
CA GLU A 381 -19.42 4.65 5.31
C GLU A 381 -19.24 3.23 5.84
N THR A 382 -20.13 2.31 5.46
CA THR A 382 -20.04 0.89 5.84
C THR A 382 -18.76 0.27 5.32
N ASN A 383 -18.38 0.54 4.08
CA ASN A 383 -17.15 0.02 3.50
C ASN A 383 -15.89 0.70 4.06
N VAL A 384 -15.92 2.00 4.34
CA VAL A 384 -14.83 2.67 5.10
C VAL A 384 -14.57 1.95 6.42
N LYS A 385 -15.62 1.60 7.17
CA LYS A 385 -15.48 0.84 8.44
C LYS A 385 -14.87 -0.55 8.22
N LYS A 386 -15.20 -1.24 7.12
CA LYS A 386 -14.59 -2.54 6.79
C LYS A 386 -13.11 -2.38 6.48
N PHE A 387 -12.70 -1.38 5.68
CA PHE A 387 -11.29 -1.10 5.41
C PHE A 387 -10.49 -0.86 6.68
N LEU A 388 -11.02 -0.05 7.59
CA LEU A 388 -10.32 0.28 8.85
C LEU A 388 -10.31 -0.87 9.85
N GLY A 389 -11.38 -1.66 9.93
CA GLY A 389 -11.55 -2.72 10.94
C GLY A 389 -11.19 -4.11 10.46
N GLN A 390 -11.76 -4.58 9.36
CA GLN A 390 -11.59 -5.95 8.86
C GLN A 390 -10.32 -6.11 8.03
N GLU A 391 -10.04 -5.13 7.17
CA GLU A 391 -8.88 -5.12 6.28
C GLU A 391 -7.64 -4.48 6.94
N GLU A 392 -7.78 -3.89 8.12
CA GLU A 392 -6.71 -3.24 8.90
C GLU A 392 -5.88 -2.22 8.11
N VAL A 393 -6.49 -1.56 7.13
CA VAL A 393 -5.87 -0.46 6.39
C VAL A 393 -5.79 0.75 7.31
N SER A 394 -4.61 1.35 7.44
CA SER A 394 -4.43 2.55 8.26
C SER A 394 -5.22 3.73 7.70
N ALA A 395 -5.92 4.47 8.57
CA ALA A 395 -6.80 5.56 8.14
C ALA A 395 -6.08 6.65 7.34
N ASP A 396 -4.85 6.96 7.70
CA ASP A 396 -4.01 7.94 7.01
C ASP A 396 -3.54 7.50 5.61
N LYS A 397 -3.65 6.22 5.29
CA LYS A 397 -3.39 5.66 3.96
C LYS A 397 -4.65 5.47 3.12
N LEU A 398 -5.84 5.46 3.72
CA LEU A 398 -7.10 5.26 3.01
C LEU A 398 -7.58 6.57 2.38
N ILE A 399 -7.68 6.60 1.06
CA ILE A 399 -8.16 7.72 0.26
C ILE A 399 -9.55 7.38 -0.27
N LEU A 400 -10.53 8.25 0.00
CA LEU A 400 -11.91 8.03 -0.39
C LEU A 400 -12.16 8.47 -1.83
N GLY A 401 -12.43 7.53 -2.73
CA GLY A 401 -12.86 7.80 -4.10
C GLY A 401 -14.30 8.31 -4.15
N ILE A 402 -14.53 9.46 -4.77
CA ILE A 402 -15.84 10.13 -4.87
C ILE A 402 -16.20 10.31 -6.35
N PRO A 403 -17.40 9.86 -6.79
CA PRO A 403 -17.82 10.02 -8.17
C PRO A 403 -18.34 11.44 -8.47
N PHE A 404 -18.00 11.96 -9.64
CA PHE A 404 -18.61 13.17 -10.21
C PHE A 404 -19.65 12.83 -11.28
N TYR A 405 -20.32 11.71 -11.11
CA TYR A 405 -21.38 11.23 -11.98
C TYR A 405 -22.44 10.46 -11.18
N THR A 406 -23.59 10.33 -11.78
CA THR A 406 -24.64 9.41 -11.36
C THR A 406 -25.16 8.61 -12.55
N ARG A 407 -26.08 7.66 -12.29
CA ARG A 407 -26.75 6.89 -13.34
C ARG A 407 -28.20 7.26 -13.43
N ILE A 408 -28.69 7.50 -14.66
CA ILE A 408 -30.13 7.53 -14.97
C ILE A 408 -30.56 6.15 -15.42
N TRP A 409 -31.39 5.53 -14.61
CA TRP A 409 -31.95 4.21 -14.88
C TRP A 409 -33.22 4.32 -15.71
N LYS A 410 -33.38 3.39 -16.65
CA LYS A 410 -34.52 3.27 -17.55
C LYS A 410 -35.14 1.90 -17.36
N GLU A 411 -36.37 1.87 -16.91
CA GLU A 411 -37.12 0.62 -16.71
C GLU A 411 -38.27 0.54 -17.74
N VAL A 412 -38.20 -0.52 -18.56
CA VAL A 412 -39.20 -0.79 -19.61
C VAL A 412 -39.55 -2.27 -19.60
N ASN A 413 -40.79 -2.64 -19.37
CA ASN A 413 -41.28 -4.04 -19.39
C ASN A 413 -40.38 -4.99 -18.55
N GLY A 414 -39.91 -4.54 -17.40
CA GLY A 414 -39.04 -5.32 -16.50
C GLY A 414 -37.57 -5.33 -16.87
N ASN A 415 -37.15 -4.76 -17.98
CA ASN A 415 -35.74 -4.58 -18.33
C ASN A 415 -35.23 -3.26 -17.75
N VAL A 416 -34.04 -3.33 -17.16
CA VAL A 416 -33.35 -2.20 -16.54
C VAL A 416 -32.04 -1.92 -17.31
N THR A 417 -31.87 -0.67 -17.73
CA THR A 417 -30.63 -0.17 -18.35
C THR A 417 -30.27 1.18 -17.74
N SER A 418 -29.03 1.62 -17.88
CA SER A 418 -28.62 2.93 -17.35
C SER A 418 -27.65 3.65 -18.28
N ASP A 419 -27.70 4.98 -18.21
CA ASP A 419 -26.67 5.87 -18.78
C ASP A 419 -26.05 6.71 -17.66
N VAL A 420 -24.81 7.14 -17.88
CA VAL A 420 -24.09 8.05 -16.96
C VAL A 420 -24.53 9.50 -17.20
N ILE A 421 -24.73 10.24 -16.11
CA ILE A 421 -24.94 11.69 -16.12
C ILE A 421 -23.83 12.34 -15.30
N ASN A 422 -23.05 13.23 -15.90
CA ASN A 422 -22.09 14.05 -15.17
C ASN A 422 -22.82 15.05 -14.26
N ILE A 423 -22.25 15.36 -13.09
CA ILE A 423 -22.90 16.24 -12.10
C ILE A 423 -23.34 17.60 -12.69
N GLY A 424 -22.54 18.20 -13.59
CA GLY A 424 -22.85 19.46 -14.27
C GLY A 424 -24.01 19.39 -15.31
N ASN A 425 -24.52 18.17 -15.59
CA ASN A 425 -25.58 17.97 -16.59
C ASN A 425 -26.92 17.51 -15.99
N ILE A 426 -27.03 17.36 -14.68
CA ILE A 426 -28.21 16.82 -14.02
C ILE A 426 -29.46 17.61 -14.35
N ASP A 427 -29.43 18.93 -14.24
CA ASP A 427 -30.58 19.80 -14.53
C ASP A 427 -30.92 19.87 -16.03
N LYS A 428 -30.04 19.43 -16.94
CA LYS A 428 -30.33 19.32 -18.38
C LYS A 428 -31.05 18.01 -18.72
N VAL A 429 -30.84 16.95 -17.91
CA VAL A 429 -31.35 15.60 -18.16
C VAL A 429 -32.67 15.35 -17.41
N ILE A 430 -32.72 15.75 -16.14
CA ILE A 430 -33.92 15.58 -15.28
C ILE A 430 -34.93 16.70 -15.57
N PRO A 431 -36.21 16.38 -15.86
CA PRO A 431 -37.22 17.39 -16.07
C PRO A 431 -37.33 18.34 -14.87
N SER A 432 -37.47 19.65 -15.13
CA SER A 432 -37.53 20.68 -14.08
C SER A 432 -38.74 20.53 -13.14
N ASN A 433 -39.79 19.86 -13.58
CA ASN A 433 -40.97 19.56 -12.79
C ASN A 433 -40.94 18.20 -12.07
N ALA A 434 -39.86 17.43 -12.22
CA ALA A 434 -39.69 16.17 -11.49
C ALA A 434 -39.40 16.46 -10.00
N GLN A 435 -40.14 15.76 -9.14
CA GLN A 435 -39.96 15.93 -7.69
C GLN A 435 -38.64 15.31 -7.22
N LYS A 436 -37.83 16.12 -6.55
CA LYS A 436 -36.57 15.68 -5.89
C LYS A 436 -36.88 15.42 -4.40
N ASN A 437 -36.76 14.17 -3.95
CA ASN A 437 -36.99 13.78 -2.56
C ASN A 437 -35.64 13.45 -1.92
N TRP A 438 -35.31 14.11 -0.81
CA TRP A 438 -34.09 13.84 -0.08
C TRP A 438 -34.19 12.53 0.69
N ASP A 439 -33.23 11.64 0.51
CA ASP A 439 -33.02 10.41 1.29
C ASP A 439 -31.91 10.64 2.33
N GLU A 440 -32.29 10.64 3.60
CA GLU A 440 -31.35 10.89 4.70
C GLU A 440 -30.32 9.77 4.89
N GLY A 441 -30.65 8.52 4.55
CA GLY A 441 -29.73 7.39 4.66
C GLY A 441 -28.65 7.44 3.59
N LEU A 442 -29.06 7.67 2.35
CA LEU A 442 -28.16 7.75 1.21
C LEU A 442 -27.44 9.11 1.12
N ASN A 443 -27.97 10.15 1.80
CA ASN A 443 -27.57 11.54 1.63
C ASN A 443 -27.59 11.97 0.16
N GLN A 444 -28.68 11.66 -0.52
CA GLN A 444 -28.90 11.94 -1.94
C GLN A 444 -30.34 12.33 -2.22
N TYR A 445 -30.57 13.10 -3.27
CA TYR A 445 -31.89 13.30 -3.81
C TYR A 445 -32.30 12.13 -4.70
N TYR A 446 -33.43 11.52 -4.44
CA TYR A 446 -34.07 10.53 -5.32
C TYR A 446 -35.07 11.21 -6.21
N VAL A 447 -35.08 10.87 -7.50
CA VAL A 447 -36.03 11.32 -8.52
C VAL A 447 -36.58 10.14 -9.28
N GLU A 448 -37.90 10.06 -9.41
CA GLU A 448 -38.58 9.13 -10.28
C GLU A 448 -39.59 9.87 -11.15
N TYR A 449 -39.61 9.58 -12.46
CA TYR A 449 -40.58 10.13 -13.37
C TYR A 449 -40.83 9.18 -14.54
N LYS A 450 -41.98 9.37 -15.22
CA LYS A 450 -42.34 8.61 -16.41
C LYS A 450 -42.36 9.51 -17.65
N LYS A 451 -41.78 9.01 -18.74
CA LYS A 451 -41.80 9.69 -20.05
C LYS A 451 -41.85 8.64 -21.16
N ASN A 452 -42.82 8.78 -22.08
CA ASN A 452 -42.98 7.90 -23.25
C ASN A 452 -43.01 6.38 -22.89
N GLY A 453 -43.70 6.01 -21.81
CA GLY A 453 -43.81 4.61 -21.37
C GLY A 453 -42.58 4.06 -20.60
N VAL A 454 -41.54 4.86 -20.43
CA VAL A 454 -40.30 4.49 -19.68
C VAL A 454 -40.39 5.09 -18.29
N THR A 455 -40.07 4.30 -17.26
CA THR A 455 -39.83 4.81 -15.91
C THR A 455 -38.34 5.15 -15.75
N TYR A 456 -38.08 6.38 -15.35
CA TYR A 456 -36.72 6.87 -15.06
C TYR A 456 -36.53 7.00 -13.57
N LYS A 457 -35.35 6.53 -13.07
CA LYS A 457 -34.96 6.66 -11.67
C LYS A 457 -33.55 7.20 -11.60
N VAL A 458 -33.30 8.15 -10.69
CA VAL A 458 -31.98 8.75 -10.49
C VAL A 458 -31.76 9.02 -9.01
N TRP A 459 -30.62 8.61 -8.49
CA TRP A 459 -30.06 9.07 -7.20
C TRP A 459 -28.99 10.09 -7.52
N ILE A 460 -29.26 11.35 -7.21
CA ILE A 460 -28.45 12.48 -7.68
C ILE A 460 -27.16 12.59 -6.88
N GLU A 461 -26.03 12.63 -7.59
CA GLU A 461 -24.79 13.16 -7.05
C GLU A 461 -24.73 14.67 -7.33
N ASP A 462 -24.60 15.45 -6.26
CA ASP A 462 -24.50 16.90 -6.29
C ASP A 462 -23.56 17.39 -5.16
N GLU A 463 -23.41 18.71 -5.02
CA GLU A 463 -22.58 19.30 -3.97
C GLU A 463 -22.96 18.80 -2.56
N LYS A 464 -24.27 18.63 -2.28
CA LYS A 464 -24.74 18.19 -0.97
C LYS A 464 -24.38 16.74 -0.67
N SER A 465 -24.52 15.84 -1.64
CA SER A 465 -24.15 14.44 -1.49
C SER A 465 -22.63 14.25 -1.42
N ILE A 466 -21.88 15.05 -2.19
CA ILE A 466 -20.40 15.07 -2.17
C ILE A 466 -19.91 15.61 -0.81
N GLU A 467 -20.53 16.67 -0.28
CA GLU A 467 -20.20 17.19 1.07
C GLU A 467 -20.39 16.12 2.16
N ALA A 468 -21.44 15.33 2.10
CA ALA A 468 -21.67 14.24 3.04
C ALA A 468 -20.53 13.21 3.01
N LYS A 469 -20.03 12.85 1.82
CA LYS A 469 -18.90 11.95 1.65
C LYS A 469 -17.57 12.59 2.11
N LEU A 470 -17.32 13.86 1.81
CA LEU A 470 -16.16 14.60 2.27
C LEU A 470 -16.10 14.67 3.81
N ASN A 471 -17.24 14.77 4.48
CA ASN A 471 -17.31 14.77 5.94
C ASN A 471 -16.84 13.43 6.57
N LEU A 472 -16.88 12.31 5.84
CA LEU A 472 -16.33 11.02 6.29
C LEU A 472 -14.82 11.07 6.45
N ILE A 473 -14.12 11.89 5.64
CA ILE A 473 -12.67 12.05 5.72
C ILE A 473 -12.26 12.57 7.09
N SER A 474 -12.92 13.63 7.56
CA SER A 474 -12.68 14.18 8.90
C SER A 474 -13.18 13.24 9.99
N LYS A 475 -14.36 12.61 9.81
CA LYS A 475 -14.97 11.69 10.78
C LYS A 475 -14.07 10.50 11.11
N TYR A 476 -13.42 9.94 10.11
CA TYR A 476 -12.56 8.74 10.25
C TYR A 476 -11.06 9.06 10.17
N ASN A 477 -10.70 10.34 10.08
CA ASN A 477 -9.33 10.81 9.88
C ASN A 477 -8.62 10.13 8.69
N LEU A 478 -9.33 9.96 7.57
CA LEU A 478 -8.80 9.32 6.36
C LEU A 478 -7.64 10.12 5.76
N GLY A 479 -6.81 9.48 4.96
CA GLY A 479 -5.66 10.10 4.25
C GLY A 479 -6.05 11.20 3.27
N GLY A 480 -7.30 11.20 2.78
CA GLY A 480 -7.80 12.21 1.86
C GLY A 480 -8.94 11.72 0.97
N ALA A 481 -9.08 12.35 -0.19
CA ALA A 481 -10.05 11.98 -1.22
C ALA A 481 -9.42 11.90 -2.60
N ALA A 482 -10.08 11.14 -3.49
CA ALA A 482 -9.81 11.13 -4.92
C ALA A 482 -11.13 11.25 -5.69
N TYR A 483 -11.11 11.85 -6.88
CA TYR A 483 -12.34 12.25 -7.58
C TYR A 483 -12.37 11.66 -8.99
N TRP A 484 -13.42 10.90 -9.30
CA TRP A 484 -13.65 10.30 -10.61
C TRP A 484 -14.71 11.07 -11.37
N GLU A 485 -14.42 11.86 -12.36
CA GLU A 485 -13.14 12.26 -12.93
C GLU A 485 -13.17 13.77 -13.28
N TYR A 486 -12.06 14.33 -13.70
CA TYR A 486 -11.90 15.76 -13.96
C TYR A 486 -12.98 16.35 -14.90
N ASP A 487 -13.19 15.75 -16.06
CA ASP A 487 -14.14 16.26 -17.08
C ASP A 487 -15.63 16.10 -16.69
N ARG A 488 -15.91 15.47 -15.55
CA ARG A 488 -17.27 15.34 -14.98
C ARG A 488 -17.55 16.36 -13.90
N SER A 489 -16.56 17.14 -13.49
CA SER A 489 -16.63 18.10 -12.39
C SER A 489 -17.37 19.39 -12.74
N THR A 490 -17.57 20.21 -11.72
CA THR A 490 -18.04 21.61 -11.82
C THR A 490 -17.13 22.52 -11.01
N GLU A 491 -17.08 23.81 -11.35
CA GLU A 491 -16.32 24.80 -10.58
C GLU A 491 -16.80 24.89 -9.11
N SER A 492 -18.12 24.77 -8.89
CA SER A 492 -18.72 24.82 -7.55
C SER A 492 -18.28 23.64 -6.66
N VAL A 493 -18.12 22.44 -7.25
CA VAL A 493 -17.63 21.27 -6.52
C VAL A 493 -16.18 21.43 -6.12
N TRP A 494 -15.31 22.00 -6.97
CA TRP A 494 -13.92 22.26 -6.61
C TRP A 494 -13.79 23.26 -5.45
N LYS A 495 -14.61 24.31 -5.44
CA LYS A 495 -14.68 25.24 -4.30
C LYS A 495 -15.08 24.55 -3.01
N LEU A 496 -16.11 23.72 -3.06
CA LEU A 496 -16.55 22.90 -1.90
C LEU A 496 -15.40 21.99 -1.39
N ILE A 497 -14.69 21.32 -2.29
CA ILE A 497 -13.55 20.45 -1.95
C ILE A 497 -12.45 21.25 -1.27
N SER A 498 -12.08 22.41 -1.83
CA SER A 498 -11.06 23.29 -1.23
C SER A 498 -11.41 23.70 0.19
N GLU A 499 -12.68 24.02 0.45
CA GLU A 499 -13.17 24.39 1.77
C GLU A 499 -13.12 23.21 2.76
N LYS A 500 -13.50 21.99 2.31
CA LYS A 500 -13.62 20.80 3.17
C LYS A 500 -12.29 20.09 3.45
N ILE A 501 -11.40 20.03 2.45
CA ILE A 501 -10.08 19.38 2.59
C ILE A 501 -9.04 20.36 3.15
N GLY A 502 -9.25 21.67 3.00
CA GLY A 502 -8.34 22.70 3.49
C GLY A 502 -7.07 22.88 2.65
N ILE A 503 -7.06 22.45 1.39
CA ILE A 503 -5.99 22.66 0.42
C ILE A 503 -6.33 23.91 -0.41
N LYS A 504 -5.40 24.87 -0.48
CA LYS A 504 -5.56 26.15 -1.20
C LYS A 504 -4.69 26.20 -2.45
#